data_e05f66281d9c73a03daf8bc7ef6ed092
#
_entry.id   e05f66281d9c73a03daf8bc7ef6ed092
#
_cell.length_a   1.000
_cell.length_b   1.000
_cell.length_c   1.000
_cell.angle_alpha   90.00
_cell.angle_beta   90.00
_cell.angle_gamma   90.00
#
_symmetry.space_group_name_H-M   'P 1'
#
loop_
_entity.id
_entity.type
_entity.pdbx_description
1 polymer ?
#
loop_
_entity_poly.entity_id
_entity_poly.type
_entity_poly.pdbx_seq_one_letter_code
_entity_poly.pdbx_strand_id
1 'polypeptide(L)'
;MMAADQPTVLVVEDEAAQREVLRYNLETEGFRVAAAGNGEEALVMMEEEHPDVVVLDWMLPNLSGIEVCRQLKTRSGTRSVPVIMLSARSEEVDRVRGLETGADDYVVKPYSLRELMARVRAQLRRARPASAGLKLEYEDIVLDSETHRVTRDGQELKLGPTEFRLLSTFMEKPGRVWSREQLLDRVWGRDIYVDTRTVDVHIGRLRKALGAHGGTDPLRTVRGAGYALG
;
A
#
# COMPACT_ATOMS: atom_id res chain seq x y z
N MET A 1 -18.55 -18.69 19.53
CA MET A 1 -17.41 -17.75 19.45
C MET A 1 -16.98 -17.79 18.00
N MET A 2 -17.44 -16.82 17.19
CA MET A 2 -17.08 -16.73 15.77
C MET A 2 -15.58 -16.51 15.71
N ALA A 3 -14.85 -17.33 14.96
CA ALA A 3 -13.44 -17.16 14.71
C ALA A 3 -13.28 -15.75 14.10
N ALA A 4 -12.57 -14.85 14.78
CA ALA A 4 -12.18 -13.59 14.19
C ALA A 4 -11.49 -13.90 12.89
N ASP A 5 -11.95 -13.28 11.81
CA ASP A 5 -11.50 -13.49 10.44
C ASP A 5 -9.98 -13.26 10.38
N GLN A 6 -9.22 -14.35 10.38
CA GLN A 6 -7.76 -14.35 10.48
C GLN A 6 -7.20 -13.72 9.19
N PRO A 7 -6.44 -12.62 9.25
CA PRO A 7 -5.97 -11.97 8.05
C PRO A 7 -5.13 -12.90 7.18
N THR A 8 -5.36 -12.86 5.87
CA THR A 8 -4.66 -13.68 4.89
C THR A 8 -3.53 -12.90 4.24
N VAL A 9 -2.32 -13.47 4.26
CA VAL A 9 -1.13 -12.95 3.60
C VAL A 9 -0.81 -13.84 2.40
N LEU A 10 -0.73 -13.28 1.21
CA LEU A 10 -0.19 -13.97 0.04
C LEU A 10 1.31 -13.73 -0.04
N VAL A 11 2.10 -14.79 0.02
CA VAL A 11 3.56 -14.77 -0.17
C VAL A 11 3.89 -15.27 -1.57
N VAL A 12 4.62 -14.46 -2.35
CA VAL A 12 5.06 -14.80 -3.71
C VAL A 12 6.57 -14.75 -3.75
N GLU A 13 7.20 -15.92 -3.78
CA GLU A 13 8.66 -16.11 -3.75
C GLU A 13 8.99 -17.39 -4.49
N ASP A 14 9.88 -17.36 -5.47
CA ASP A 14 10.21 -18.52 -6.30
C ASP A 14 11.11 -19.52 -5.56
N GLU A 15 11.99 -19.04 -4.66
CA GLU A 15 12.84 -19.92 -3.89
C GLU A 15 12.04 -20.61 -2.77
N ALA A 16 11.85 -21.93 -2.91
CA ALA A 16 11.01 -22.73 -2.01
C ALA A 16 11.45 -22.61 -0.54
N ALA A 17 12.76 -22.55 -0.27
CA ALA A 17 13.28 -22.43 1.09
C ALA A 17 12.91 -21.07 1.72
N GLN A 18 13.06 -19.97 0.98
CA GLN A 18 12.69 -18.63 1.46
C GLN A 18 11.18 -18.50 1.62
N ARG A 19 10.41 -19.03 0.69
CA ARG A 19 8.94 -19.07 0.74
C ARG A 19 8.46 -19.78 2.00
N GLU A 20 9.07 -20.92 2.34
CA GLU A 20 8.71 -21.69 3.54
C GLU A 20 9.08 -20.95 4.84
N VAL A 21 10.23 -20.30 4.89
CA VAL A 21 10.62 -19.45 6.03
C VAL A 21 9.63 -18.31 6.23
N LEU A 22 9.22 -17.64 5.17
CA LEU A 22 8.22 -16.57 5.25
C LEU A 22 6.87 -17.10 5.73
N ARG A 23 6.42 -18.23 5.16
CA ARG A 23 5.18 -18.89 5.55
C ARG A 23 5.16 -19.22 7.03
N TYR A 24 6.18 -19.95 7.51
CA TYR A 24 6.28 -20.36 8.92
C TYR A 24 6.24 -19.17 9.88
N ASN A 25 7.00 -18.10 9.59
CA ASN A 25 7.03 -16.94 10.47
C ASN A 25 5.70 -16.18 10.48
N LEU A 26 5.03 -16.03 9.34
CA LEU A 26 3.73 -15.38 9.23
C LEU A 26 2.64 -16.20 9.95
N GLU A 27 2.63 -17.52 9.80
CA GLU A 27 1.72 -18.42 10.51
C GLU A 27 1.93 -18.37 12.03
N THR A 28 3.19 -18.31 12.48
CA THR A 28 3.53 -18.15 13.91
C THR A 28 3.04 -16.82 14.49
N GLU A 29 2.98 -15.78 13.68
CA GLU A 29 2.41 -14.46 14.04
C GLU A 29 0.86 -14.43 13.98
N GLY A 30 0.23 -15.55 13.63
CA GLY A 30 -1.21 -15.71 13.63
C GLY A 30 -1.90 -15.31 12.33
N PHE A 31 -1.20 -15.26 11.20
CA PHE A 31 -1.78 -15.01 9.88
C PHE A 31 -2.15 -16.33 9.17
N ARG A 32 -3.17 -16.29 8.33
CA ARG A 32 -3.38 -17.31 7.31
C ARG A 32 -2.46 -17.00 6.12
N VAL A 33 -1.75 -17.99 5.60
CA VAL A 33 -0.79 -17.78 4.52
C VAL A 33 -1.17 -18.57 3.28
N ALA A 34 -1.37 -17.88 2.18
CA ALA A 34 -1.35 -18.43 0.83
C ALA A 34 0.06 -18.23 0.25
N ALA A 35 0.59 -19.18 -0.50
CA ALA A 35 1.95 -19.13 -0.99
C ALA A 35 2.03 -19.54 -2.46
N ALA A 36 2.62 -18.69 -3.31
CA ALA A 36 2.81 -18.89 -4.74
C ALA A 36 4.31 -18.92 -5.08
N GLY A 37 4.70 -19.78 -6.03
CA GLY A 37 6.09 -19.91 -6.49
C GLY A 37 6.42 -19.09 -7.73
N ASN A 38 5.44 -18.42 -8.34
CA ASN A 38 5.60 -17.61 -9.54
C ASN A 38 4.47 -16.60 -9.68
N GLY A 39 4.61 -15.69 -10.67
CA GLY A 39 3.66 -14.60 -10.86
C GLY A 39 2.29 -15.04 -11.37
N GLU A 40 2.21 -16.05 -12.23
CA GLU A 40 0.94 -16.57 -12.75
C GLU A 40 0.11 -17.19 -11.63
N GLU A 41 0.73 -18.03 -10.81
CA GLU A 41 0.11 -18.64 -9.62
C GLU A 41 -0.38 -17.58 -8.63
N ALA A 42 0.42 -16.53 -8.42
CA ALA A 42 0.03 -15.42 -7.56
C ALA A 42 -1.24 -14.73 -8.03
N LEU A 43 -1.41 -14.51 -9.34
CA LEU A 43 -2.61 -13.89 -9.90
C LEU A 43 -3.86 -14.78 -9.72
N VAL A 44 -3.72 -16.09 -9.82
CA VAL A 44 -4.81 -17.05 -9.55
C VAL A 44 -5.19 -17.01 -8.07
N MET A 45 -4.19 -17.12 -7.17
CA MET A 45 -4.42 -17.09 -5.72
C MET A 45 -5.02 -15.77 -5.23
N MET A 46 -4.74 -14.64 -5.90
CA MET A 46 -5.41 -13.37 -5.58
C MET A 46 -6.93 -13.44 -5.75
N GLU A 47 -7.39 -14.17 -6.74
CA GLU A 47 -8.83 -14.32 -7.02
C GLU A 47 -9.49 -15.40 -6.16
N GLU A 48 -8.75 -16.45 -5.78
CA GLU A 48 -9.27 -17.56 -4.98
C GLU A 48 -9.23 -17.27 -3.48
N GLU A 49 -8.12 -16.74 -2.98
CA GLU A 49 -7.84 -16.60 -1.55
C GLU A 49 -8.21 -15.22 -0.97
N HIS A 50 -8.45 -14.23 -1.82
CA HIS A 50 -8.77 -12.84 -1.43
C HIS A 50 -7.88 -12.31 -0.30
N PRO A 51 -6.54 -12.28 -0.47
CA PRO A 51 -5.63 -11.91 0.61
C PRO A 51 -5.78 -10.45 1.03
N ASP A 52 -5.52 -10.17 2.30
CA ASP A 52 -5.54 -8.83 2.90
C ASP A 52 -4.24 -8.04 2.64
N VAL A 53 -3.14 -8.74 2.31
CA VAL A 53 -1.85 -8.14 1.94
C VAL A 53 -1.03 -9.12 1.10
N VAL A 54 -0.21 -8.60 0.18
CA VAL A 54 0.71 -9.40 -0.64
C VAL A 54 2.16 -9.04 -0.27
N VAL A 55 2.97 -10.06 -0.02
CA VAL A 55 4.43 -9.98 0.07
C VAL A 55 4.98 -10.58 -1.22
N LEU A 56 5.64 -9.76 -2.06
CA LEU A 56 5.93 -10.09 -3.44
C LEU A 56 7.41 -9.90 -3.76
N ASP A 57 8.09 -10.97 -4.16
CA ASP A 57 9.44 -10.83 -4.69
C ASP A 57 9.44 -10.11 -6.03
N TRP A 58 10.40 -9.22 -6.19
CA TRP A 58 10.68 -8.53 -7.45
C TRP A 58 11.12 -9.49 -8.56
N MET A 59 12.02 -10.43 -8.20
CA MET A 59 12.71 -11.32 -9.13
C MET A 59 12.00 -12.67 -9.22
N LEU A 60 10.88 -12.71 -9.93
CA LEU A 60 10.16 -13.95 -10.21
C LEU A 60 10.47 -14.46 -11.63
N PRO A 61 10.46 -15.78 -11.86
CA PRO A 61 10.58 -16.35 -13.20
C PRO A 61 9.33 -16.05 -14.03
N ASN A 62 9.50 -15.97 -15.35
CA ASN A 62 8.45 -15.73 -16.35
C ASN A 62 7.77 -14.37 -16.21
N LEU A 63 6.90 -14.19 -15.22
CA LEU A 63 6.20 -12.94 -14.92
C LEU A 63 6.83 -12.25 -13.72
N SER A 64 7.56 -11.14 -13.94
CA SER A 64 8.27 -10.42 -12.87
C SER A 64 7.31 -9.88 -11.80
N GLY A 65 7.79 -9.75 -10.56
CA GLY A 65 6.99 -9.18 -9.47
C GLY A 65 6.48 -7.77 -9.75
N ILE A 66 7.24 -6.95 -10.49
CA ILE A 66 6.75 -5.63 -10.95
C ILE A 66 5.53 -5.77 -11.82
N GLU A 67 5.54 -6.70 -12.76
CA GLU A 67 4.41 -6.91 -13.68
C GLU A 67 3.19 -7.44 -12.93
N VAL A 68 3.40 -8.39 -11.98
CA VAL A 68 2.34 -8.85 -11.07
C VAL A 68 1.75 -7.67 -10.30
N CYS A 69 2.59 -6.85 -9.65
CA CYS A 69 2.15 -5.68 -8.91
C CYS A 69 1.32 -4.73 -9.78
N ARG A 70 1.79 -4.42 -10.99
CA ARG A 70 1.08 -3.55 -11.94
C ARG A 70 -0.29 -4.12 -12.29
N GLN A 71 -0.40 -5.42 -12.58
CA GLN A 71 -1.67 -6.07 -12.88
C GLN A 71 -2.63 -6.02 -11.69
N LEU A 72 -2.14 -6.32 -10.46
CA LEU A 72 -2.94 -6.23 -9.26
C LEU A 72 -3.50 -4.80 -9.05
N LYS A 73 -2.67 -3.78 -9.29
CA LYS A 73 -3.05 -2.38 -9.06
C LYS A 73 -3.93 -1.77 -10.15
N THR A 74 -4.02 -2.42 -11.33
CA THR A 74 -4.92 -1.98 -12.41
C THR A 74 -6.31 -2.58 -12.33
N ARG A 75 -6.47 -3.77 -11.74
CA ARG A 75 -7.75 -4.48 -11.62
C ARG A 75 -8.59 -3.91 -10.47
N SER A 76 -9.89 -3.66 -10.69
CA SER A 76 -10.79 -3.07 -9.69
C SER A 76 -10.94 -3.92 -8.42
N GLY A 77 -10.90 -5.26 -8.53
CA GLY A 77 -11.05 -6.18 -7.40
C GLY A 77 -9.81 -6.31 -6.50
N THR A 78 -8.61 -6.02 -7.00
CA THR A 78 -7.36 -6.27 -6.27
C THR A 78 -6.53 -5.01 -5.99
N ARG A 79 -6.85 -3.88 -6.61
CA ARG A 79 -6.06 -2.64 -6.47
C ARG A 79 -5.97 -2.10 -5.04
N SER A 80 -6.98 -2.38 -4.21
CA SER A 80 -7.02 -1.96 -2.80
C SER A 80 -6.18 -2.82 -1.88
N VAL A 81 -5.75 -4.00 -2.33
CA VAL A 81 -4.89 -4.89 -1.54
C VAL A 81 -3.48 -4.32 -1.50
N PRO A 82 -2.91 -4.07 -0.29
CA PRO A 82 -1.55 -3.56 -0.17
C PRO A 82 -0.52 -4.59 -0.64
N VAL A 83 0.51 -4.10 -1.34
CA VAL A 83 1.63 -4.90 -1.86
C VAL A 83 2.93 -4.41 -1.23
N ILE A 84 3.63 -5.31 -0.54
CA ILE A 84 4.98 -5.12 -0.03
C ILE A 84 5.94 -5.80 -1.01
N MET A 85 6.77 -5.02 -1.70
CA MET A 85 7.76 -5.54 -2.64
C MET A 85 9.05 -5.93 -1.93
N LEU A 86 9.53 -7.15 -2.15
CA LEU A 86 10.86 -7.60 -1.70
C LEU A 86 11.86 -7.51 -2.86
N SER A 87 13.03 -6.94 -2.65
CA SER A 87 14.03 -6.85 -3.73
C SER A 87 15.48 -6.87 -3.23
N ALA A 88 16.34 -7.51 -3.99
CA ALA A 88 17.79 -7.42 -3.80
C ALA A 88 18.38 -6.08 -4.29
N ARG A 89 17.59 -5.25 -4.99
CA ARG A 89 18.04 -3.99 -5.57
C ARG A 89 17.90 -2.87 -4.54
N SER A 90 19.03 -2.35 -4.11
CA SER A 90 19.14 -1.27 -3.12
C SER A 90 19.24 0.12 -3.75
N GLU A 91 19.41 0.21 -5.07
CA GLU A 91 19.54 1.51 -5.74
C GLU A 91 18.23 2.31 -5.66
N GLU A 92 18.36 3.60 -5.44
CA GLU A 92 17.25 4.52 -5.30
C GLU A 92 16.30 4.47 -6.52
N VAL A 93 16.86 4.38 -7.72
CA VAL A 93 16.09 4.32 -8.98
C VAL A 93 15.19 3.08 -9.04
N ASP A 94 15.67 1.92 -8.57
CA ASP A 94 14.87 0.70 -8.57
C ASP A 94 13.76 0.75 -7.51
N ARG A 95 14.01 1.36 -6.34
CA ARG A 95 12.97 1.58 -5.31
C ARG A 95 11.87 2.52 -5.81
N VAL A 96 12.25 3.63 -6.47
CA VAL A 96 11.28 4.56 -7.07
C VAL A 96 10.44 3.84 -8.12
N ARG A 97 11.07 3.06 -9.03
CA ARG A 97 10.34 2.25 -10.02
C ARG A 97 9.36 1.26 -9.39
N GLY A 98 9.78 0.55 -8.34
CA GLY A 98 8.90 -0.37 -7.60
C GLY A 98 7.68 0.33 -7.03
N LEU A 99 7.88 1.48 -6.42
CA LEU A 99 6.80 2.31 -5.90
C LEU A 99 5.94 2.92 -7.01
N GLU A 100 6.52 3.36 -8.13
CA GLU A 100 5.79 3.88 -9.29
C GLU A 100 4.88 2.84 -9.95
N THR A 101 5.19 1.53 -9.85
CA THR A 101 4.33 0.45 -10.36
C THR A 101 3.09 0.21 -9.50
N GLY A 102 3.00 0.80 -8.31
CA GLY A 102 1.84 0.70 -7.44
C GLY A 102 2.10 0.03 -6.08
N ALA A 103 3.29 -0.51 -5.81
CA ALA A 103 3.62 -1.07 -4.51
C ALA A 103 3.39 -0.05 -3.39
N ASP A 104 2.88 -0.50 -2.25
CA ASP A 104 2.58 0.34 -1.08
C ASP A 104 3.76 0.43 -0.12
N ASP A 105 4.65 -0.56 -0.17
CA ASP A 105 5.89 -0.59 0.60
C ASP A 105 6.98 -1.37 -0.15
N TYR A 106 8.22 -1.19 0.28
CA TYR A 106 9.39 -1.77 -0.35
C TYR A 106 10.42 -2.20 0.71
N VAL A 107 10.91 -3.45 0.60
CA VAL A 107 11.88 -4.03 1.54
C VAL A 107 13.09 -4.54 0.76
N VAL A 108 14.28 -4.11 1.17
CA VAL A 108 15.54 -4.52 0.52
C VAL A 108 16.07 -5.79 1.17
N LYS A 109 16.39 -6.79 0.35
CA LYS A 109 17.10 -8.01 0.78
C LYS A 109 18.61 -7.69 0.97
N PRO A 110 19.28 -8.18 2.03
CA PRO A 110 18.74 -8.98 3.12
C PRO A 110 17.96 -8.13 4.13
N TYR A 111 16.83 -8.62 4.57
CA TYR A 111 15.98 -7.95 5.57
C TYR A 111 15.85 -8.78 6.84
N SER A 112 15.50 -8.10 7.93
CA SER A 112 15.09 -8.75 9.16
C SER A 112 13.64 -9.25 9.05
N LEU A 113 13.38 -10.52 9.41
CA LEU A 113 12.02 -11.04 9.51
C LEU A 113 11.14 -10.18 10.45
N ARG A 114 11.73 -9.68 11.54
CA ARG A 114 11.03 -8.77 12.46
C ARG A 114 10.58 -7.47 11.77
N GLU A 115 11.42 -6.93 10.90
CA GLU A 115 11.07 -5.74 10.10
C GLU A 115 9.92 -6.05 9.15
N LEU A 116 10.01 -7.16 8.38
CA LEU A 116 8.96 -7.56 7.45
C LEU A 116 7.63 -7.80 8.19
N MET A 117 7.63 -8.50 9.33
CA MET A 117 6.43 -8.72 10.15
C MET A 117 5.82 -7.40 10.64
N ALA A 118 6.65 -6.43 11.04
CA ALA A 118 6.17 -5.10 11.44
C ALA A 118 5.48 -4.38 10.27
N ARG A 119 6.03 -4.49 9.05
CA ARG A 119 5.46 -3.91 7.83
C ARG A 119 4.15 -4.58 7.43
N VAL A 120 4.07 -5.92 7.46
CA VAL A 120 2.84 -6.67 7.20
C VAL A 120 1.75 -6.24 8.17
N ARG A 121 2.03 -6.21 9.50
CA ARG A 121 1.07 -5.72 10.51
C ARG A 121 0.66 -4.27 10.26
N ALA A 122 1.59 -3.43 9.85
CA ALA A 122 1.29 -2.04 9.52
C ALA A 122 0.35 -1.93 8.32
N GLN A 123 0.55 -2.70 7.26
CA GLN A 123 -0.34 -2.69 6.09
C GLN A 123 -1.73 -3.25 6.45
N LEU A 124 -1.81 -4.36 7.18
CA LEU A 124 -3.08 -4.95 7.62
C LEU A 124 -3.90 -4.02 8.53
N ARG A 125 -3.26 -3.39 9.54
CA ARG A 125 -3.92 -2.41 10.41
C ARG A 125 -4.50 -1.24 9.61
N ARG A 126 -3.93 -0.93 8.48
CA ARG A 126 -4.27 0.18 7.61
C ARG A 126 -5.31 -0.20 6.56
N ALA A 127 -5.34 -1.48 6.14
CA ALA A 127 -6.39 -2.01 5.27
C ALA A 127 -7.73 -2.16 6.00
N ARG A 128 -7.71 -2.32 7.35
CA ARG A 128 -8.90 -2.37 8.21
C ARG A 128 -8.82 -1.24 9.26
N PRO A 129 -9.17 0.00 8.93
CA PRO A 129 -9.23 1.05 9.94
C PRO A 129 -10.31 0.72 10.96
N ALA A 130 -9.93 0.53 12.22
CA ALA A 130 -10.86 0.44 13.36
C ALA A 130 -11.43 1.82 13.74
N SER A 131 -11.69 2.68 12.78
CA SER A 131 -12.32 3.99 12.99
C SER A 131 -13.66 4.01 12.26
N ALA A 132 -14.69 3.74 13.05
CA ALA A 132 -16.08 3.79 12.67
C ALA A 132 -16.44 5.01 11.80
N GLY A 133 -16.99 4.74 10.62
CA GLY A 133 -18.05 5.54 10.01
C GLY A 133 -17.79 7.01 9.74
N LEU A 134 -16.54 7.49 9.69
CA LEU A 134 -16.28 8.91 9.42
C LEU A 134 -16.24 9.16 7.92
N LYS A 135 -17.24 9.87 7.42
CA LYS A 135 -17.15 10.58 6.14
C LYS A 135 -16.38 11.86 6.36
N LEU A 136 -15.33 12.06 5.59
CA LEU A 136 -14.60 13.31 5.52
C LEU A 136 -14.98 14.03 4.23
N GLU A 137 -15.26 15.31 4.33
CA GLU A 137 -15.64 16.15 3.19
C GLU A 137 -14.70 17.35 3.10
N TYR A 138 -14.21 17.63 1.92
CA TYR A 138 -13.39 18.79 1.61
C TYR A 138 -13.70 19.25 0.19
N GLU A 139 -14.33 20.45 0.05
CA GLU A 139 -14.80 20.99 -1.22
C GLU A 139 -15.65 19.98 -2.00
N ASP A 140 -15.15 19.52 -3.16
CA ASP A 140 -15.79 18.56 -4.05
C ASP A 140 -15.40 17.09 -3.76
N ILE A 141 -14.56 16.85 -2.74
CA ILE A 141 -14.05 15.53 -2.37
C ILE A 141 -14.78 14.98 -1.15
N VAL A 142 -15.29 13.76 -1.27
CA VAL A 142 -15.88 12.99 -0.17
C VAL A 142 -15.10 11.69 -0.02
N LEU A 143 -14.57 11.44 1.19
CA LEU A 143 -13.90 10.21 1.57
C LEU A 143 -14.74 9.48 2.60
N ASP A 144 -15.14 8.26 2.27
CA ASP A 144 -15.90 7.36 3.12
C ASP A 144 -14.98 6.26 3.65
N SER A 145 -14.65 6.33 4.94
CA SER A 145 -13.74 5.37 5.58
C SER A 145 -14.39 4.00 5.81
N GLU A 146 -15.71 3.92 5.87
CA GLU A 146 -16.45 2.67 6.07
C GLU A 146 -16.46 1.83 4.79
N THR A 147 -16.81 2.48 3.67
CA THR A 147 -16.85 1.81 2.36
C THR A 147 -15.52 1.85 1.61
N HIS A 148 -14.53 2.52 2.15
CA HIS A 148 -13.20 2.73 1.55
C HIS A 148 -13.27 3.39 0.17
N ARG A 149 -14.26 4.27 -0.03
CA ARG A 149 -14.51 4.98 -1.29
C ARG A 149 -14.14 6.45 -1.19
N VAL A 150 -13.68 6.97 -2.28
CA VAL A 150 -13.48 8.42 -2.47
C VAL A 150 -14.21 8.85 -3.71
N THR A 151 -14.94 9.94 -3.62
CA THR A 151 -15.56 10.59 -4.78
C THR A 151 -15.09 12.03 -4.90
N ARG A 152 -15.07 12.55 -6.11
CA ARG A 152 -14.87 13.96 -6.43
C ARG A 152 -15.96 14.39 -7.40
N ASP A 153 -16.71 15.45 -7.09
CA ASP A 153 -17.93 15.85 -7.84
C ASP A 153 -18.88 14.68 -8.07
N GLY A 154 -19.03 13.78 -7.10
CA GLY A 154 -19.85 12.58 -7.17
C GLY A 154 -19.29 11.45 -8.02
N GLN A 155 -18.13 11.61 -8.68
CA GLN A 155 -17.46 10.59 -9.47
C GLN A 155 -16.42 9.82 -8.64
N GLU A 156 -16.46 8.49 -8.70
CA GLU A 156 -15.55 7.64 -7.91
C GLU A 156 -14.10 7.77 -8.37
N LEU A 157 -13.21 8.05 -7.40
CA LEU A 157 -11.77 8.08 -7.60
C LEU A 157 -11.13 6.73 -7.25
N LYS A 158 -10.23 6.28 -8.10
CA LYS A 158 -9.47 5.04 -7.91
C LYS A 158 -8.17 5.33 -7.15
N LEU A 159 -8.19 5.14 -5.84
CA LEU A 159 -7.02 5.28 -4.98
C LEU A 159 -6.47 3.92 -4.54
N GLY A 160 -5.15 3.82 -4.41
CA GLY A 160 -4.50 2.74 -3.68
C GLY A 160 -4.61 2.97 -2.16
N PRO A 161 -4.29 1.94 -1.34
CA PRO A 161 -4.42 2.05 0.12
C PRO A 161 -3.59 3.17 0.73
N THR A 162 -2.41 3.43 0.17
CA THR A 162 -1.50 4.48 0.66
C THR A 162 -1.99 5.87 0.29
N GLU A 163 -2.46 6.07 -0.95
CA GLU A 163 -3.06 7.32 -1.42
C GLU A 163 -4.34 7.64 -0.64
N PHE A 164 -5.17 6.64 -0.34
CA PHE A 164 -6.35 6.79 0.51
C PHE A 164 -6.00 7.32 1.89
N ARG A 165 -4.97 6.75 2.54
CA ARG A 165 -4.50 7.19 3.88
C ARG A 165 -3.88 8.59 3.86
N LEU A 166 -3.11 8.92 2.82
CA LEU A 166 -2.58 10.27 2.63
C LEU A 166 -3.73 11.27 2.52
N LEU A 167 -4.72 10.99 1.67
CA LEU A 167 -5.88 11.86 1.52
C LEU A 167 -6.67 12.00 2.83
N SER A 168 -6.95 10.89 3.53
CA SER A 168 -7.60 10.91 4.84
C SER A 168 -6.82 11.77 5.84
N THR A 169 -5.48 11.62 5.88
CA THR A 169 -4.62 12.43 6.77
C THR A 169 -4.73 13.92 6.47
N PHE A 170 -4.76 14.29 5.21
CA PHE A 170 -4.93 15.69 4.81
C PHE A 170 -6.34 16.21 5.13
N MET A 171 -7.38 15.41 4.84
CA MET A 171 -8.78 15.80 5.07
C MET A 171 -9.16 15.86 6.54
N GLU A 172 -8.47 15.15 7.44
CA GLU A 172 -8.65 15.31 8.89
C GLU A 172 -8.26 16.71 9.39
N LYS A 173 -7.33 17.37 8.71
CA LYS A 173 -6.84 18.71 9.07
C LYS A 173 -6.49 19.52 7.81
N PRO A 174 -7.49 20.01 7.07
CA PRO A 174 -7.26 20.87 5.90
C PRO A 174 -6.43 22.11 6.27
N GLY A 175 -5.62 22.57 5.34
CA GLY A 175 -4.72 23.73 5.52
C GLY A 175 -3.44 23.43 6.32
N ARG A 176 -3.40 22.33 7.10
CA ARG A 176 -2.19 21.97 7.84
C ARG A 176 -1.08 21.52 6.90
N VAL A 177 0.10 22.09 7.08
CA VAL A 177 1.33 21.62 6.41
C VAL A 177 1.90 20.41 7.18
N TRP A 178 2.05 19.31 6.48
CA TRP A 178 2.64 18.08 6.99
C TRP A 178 4.03 17.92 6.40
N SER A 179 5.06 17.73 7.25
CA SER A 179 6.39 17.39 6.75
C SER A 179 6.40 15.96 6.16
N ARG A 180 7.43 15.64 5.38
CA ARG A 180 7.61 14.28 4.82
C ARG A 180 7.73 13.23 5.91
N GLU A 181 8.48 13.52 6.97
CA GLU A 181 8.66 12.67 8.13
C GLU A 181 7.33 12.45 8.86
N GLN A 182 6.55 13.50 9.08
CA GLN A 182 5.23 13.40 9.71
C GLN A 182 4.26 12.56 8.88
N LEU A 183 4.24 12.74 7.56
CA LEU A 183 3.43 11.91 6.66
C LEU A 183 3.92 10.46 6.66
N LEU A 184 5.24 10.26 6.67
CA LEU A 184 5.82 8.93 6.75
C LEU A 184 5.37 8.22 8.04
N ASP A 185 5.58 8.85 9.19
CA ASP A 185 5.20 8.31 10.49
C ASP A 185 3.70 7.97 10.56
N ARG A 186 2.86 8.85 10.02
CA ARG A 186 1.41 8.70 10.12
C ARG A 186 0.86 7.66 9.14
N VAL A 187 1.38 7.61 7.93
CA VAL A 187 0.89 6.75 6.85
C VAL A 187 1.61 5.41 6.81
N TRP A 188 2.88 5.33 7.15
CA TRP A 188 3.67 4.10 7.18
C TRP A 188 3.99 3.59 8.58
N GLY A 189 4.02 4.46 9.62
CA GLY A 189 4.29 4.14 11.02
C GLY A 189 5.73 4.44 11.43
N ARG A 190 5.93 4.64 12.75
CA ARG A 190 7.20 5.09 13.33
C ARG A 190 8.34 4.07 13.27
N ASP A 191 8.01 2.78 13.17
CA ASP A 191 9.00 1.70 13.22
C ASP A 191 9.47 1.25 11.82
N ILE A 192 9.15 2.05 10.78
CA ILE A 192 9.43 1.70 9.39
C ILE A 192 10.49 2.64 8.84
N TYR A 193 11.68 2.10 8.58
CA TYR A 193 12.76 2.79 7.89
C TYR A 193 12.48 2.85 6.38
N VAL A 194 11.63 3.76 5.96
CA VAL A 194 11.36 4.06 4.55
C VAL A 194 11.91 5.45 4.26
N ASP A 195 12.53 5.61 3.09
CA ASP A 195 13.01 6.92 2.62
C ASP A 195 11.85 7.90 2.49
N THR A 196 12.06 9.13 2.93
CA THR A 196 11.07 10.22 2.84
C THR A 196 10.64 10.52 1.40
N ARG A 197 11.44 10.17 0.40
CA ARG A 197 11.09 10.25 -1.03
C ARG A 197 9.92 9.35 -1.43
N THR A 198 9.66 8.27 -0.67
CA THR A 198 8.46 7.46 -0.86
C THR A 198 7.18 8.29 -0.76
N VAL A 199 7.17 9.27 0.14
CA VAL A 199 6.06 10.22 0.27
C VAL A 199 5.83 10.97 -1.03
N ASP A 200 6.89 11.47 -1.67
CA ASP A 200 6.80 12.26 -2.90
C ASP A 200 6.18 11.46 -4.05
N VAL A 201 6.54 10.17 -4.18
CA VAL A 201 5.96 9.27 -5.18
C VAL A 201 4.46 9.10 -4.97
N HIS A 202 4.04 8.83 -3.73
CA HIS A 202 2.63 8.63 -3.41
C HIS A 202 1.82 9.94 -3.50
N ILE A 203 2.40 11.08 -3.19
CA ILE A 203 1.80 12.40 -3.45
C ILE A 203 1.58 12.60 -4.95
N GLY A 204 2.57 12.25 -5.78
CA GLY A 204 2.43 12.31 -7.25
C GLY A 204 1.27 11.46 -7.76
N ARG A 205 1.13 10.24 -7.25
CA ARG A 205 0.01 9.33 -7.59
C ARG A 205 -1.33 9.88 -7.12
N LEU A 206 -1.38 10.39 -5.89
CA LEU A 206 -2.59 10.99 -5.33
C LEU A 206 -3.06 12.17 -6.18
N ARG A 207 -2.14 13.07 -6.57
CA ARG A 207 -2.45 14.18 -7.49
C ARG A 207 -3.01 13.71 -8.82
N LYS A 208 -2.37 12.69 -9.41
CA LYS A 208 -2.85 12.11 -10.66
C LYS A 208 -4.26 11.54 -10.54
N ALA A 209 -4.55 10.88 -9.43
CA ALA A 209 -5.88 10.32 -9.17
C ALA A 209 -6.92 11.40 -8.91
N LEU A 210 -6.59 12.44 -8.13
CA LEU A 210 -7.47 13.58 -7.87
C LEU A 210 -7.76 14.37 -9.15
N GLY A 211 -6.83 14.45 -10.09
CA GLY A 211 -7.02 15.13 -11.38
C GLY A 211 -7.68 14.27 -12.47
N ALA A 212 -8.05 13.01 -12.21
CA ALA A 212 -8.53 12.07 -13.24
C ALA A 212 -9.82 12.52 -13.94
N HIS A 213 -10.66 13.29 -13.27
CA HIS A 213 -11.93 13.82 -13.79
C HIS A 213 -11.89 15.35 -13.99
N GLY A 214 -10.69 15.93 -14.01
CA GLY A 214 -10.50 17.39 -14.10
C GLY A 214 -10.52 18.06 -12.72
N GLY A 215 -10.59 19.40 -12.72
CA GLY A 215 -10.54 20.20 -11.50
C GLY A 215 -9.13 20.65 -11.12
N THR A 216 -9.05 21.59 -10.18
CA THR A 216 -7.79 22.10 -9.64
C THR A 216 -7.14 21.07 -8.71
N ASP A 217 -5.80 21.03 -8.69
CA ASP A 217 -5.07 20.21 -7.72
C ASP A 217 -5.26 20.80 -6.31
N PRO A 218 -5.95 20.09 -5.39
CA PRO A 218 -6.20 20.59 -4.05
C PRO A 218 -4.97 20.46 -3.14
N LEU A 219 -3.92 19.73 -3.59
CA LEU A 219 -2.71 19.51 -2.83
C LEU A 219 -1.65 20.56 -3.21
N ARG A 220 -1.23 21.37 -2.27
CA ARG A 220 -0.11 22.28 -2.48
C ARG A 220 1.19 21.74 -1.89
N THR A 221 2.29 22.04 -2.59
CA THR A 221 3.64 21.79 -2.08
C THR A 221 4.15 23.05 -1.38
N VAL A 222 4.51 22.93 -0.11
CA VAL A 222 5.15 23.99 0.66
C VAL A 222 6.66 23.73 0.64
N ARG A 223 7.39 24.51 -0.17
CA ARG A 223 8.83 24.32 -0.36
C ARG A 223 9.58 24.32 0.98
N GLY A 224 10.43 23.29 1.18
CA GLY A 224 11.20 23.13 2.40
C GLY A 224 10.41 22.67 3.63
N ALA A 225 9.06 22.59 3.57
CA ALA A 225 8.21 22.20 4.71
C ALA A 225 7.43 20.91 4.46
N GLY A 226 6.88 20.68 3.25
CA GLY A 226 6.12 19.47 2.96
C GLY A 226 4.89 19.70 2.09
N TYR A 227 3.75 19.15 2.48
CA TYR A 227 2.51 19.13 1.71
C TYR A 227 1.30 19.52 2.56
N ALA A 228 0.29 20.12 1.93
CA ALA A 228 -0.98 20.47 2.56
C ALA A 228 -2.14 20.28 1.58
N LEU A 229 -3.35 20.10 2.11
CA LEU A 229 -4.61 20.19 1.37
C LEU A 229 -5.16 21.61 1.56
N GLY A 230 -5.38 22.34 0.46
CA GLY A 230 -5.86 23.72 0.51
C GLY A 230 -4.83 24.78 0.23
#